data_e7667e9a445a931f675fc5daac7c44b5
#
_entry.id   e7667e9a445a931f675fc5daac7c44b5
#
_cell.length_a   1.000
_cell.length_b   1.000
_cell.length_c   1.000
_cell.angle_alpha   90.00
_cell.angle_beta   90.00
_cell.angle_gamma   90.00
#
_symmetry.space_group_name_H-M   'P 1'
#
loop_
_entity.id
_entity.type
_entity.pdbx_description
1 polymer ?
#
loop_
_entity_poly.entity_id
_entity_poly.type
_entity_poly.pdbx_seq_one_letter_code
_entity_poly.pdbx_strand_id
1 'polypeptide(L)' 'MTKHELNTLSDLLIKLQEERLQEYRDEGYDIDSMDDEEIMELDDGDNLIQGIDTVFCVVQRIRGN' A
#
# COMPACT_ATOMS: atom_id res chain seq x y z
N MET A 1 -20.87 4.47 3.34
CA MET A 1 -19.83 4.08 4.30
C MET A 1 -19.65 5.16 5.35
N THR A 2 -19.58 4.76 6.62
CA THR A 2 -19.31 5.71 7.70
C THR A 2 -17.85 6.09 7.76
N LYS A 3 -17.51 7.18 8.45
CA LYS A 3 -16.13 7.58 8.70
C LYS A 3 -15.34 6.49 9.41
N HIS A 4 -15.98 5.81 10.37
CA HIS A 4 -15.35 4.73 11.10
C HIS A 4 -14.98 3.56 10.18
N GLU A 5 -15.89 3.18 9.30
CA GLU A 5 -15.65 2.12 8.33
C GLU A 5 -14.53 2.48 7.36
N LEU A 6 -14.49 3.72 6.89
CA LEU A 6 -13.42 4.21 6.02
C LEU A 6 -12.07 4.20 6.71
N ASN A 7 -12.01 4.62 7.97
CA ASN A 7 -10.78 4.59 8.75
C ASN A 7 -10.29 3.16 8.96
N THR A 8 -11.20 2.24 9.29
CA THR A 8 -10.88 0.83 9.47
C THR A 8 -10.31 0.23 8.17
N LEU A 9 -10.93 0.55 7.04
CA LEU A 9 -10.48 0.07 5.74
C LEU A 9 -9.10 0.64 5.39
N SER A 10 -8.87 1.93 5.64
CA SER A 10 -7.56 2.56 5.42
C SER A 10 -6.47 1.88 6.24
N ASP A 11 -6.74 1.62 7.52
CA ASP A 11 -5.78 0.97 8.41
C ASP A 11 -5.45 -0.45 7.93
N LEU A 12 -6.46 -1.18 7.47
CA LEU A 12 -6.27 -2.52 6.92
C LEU A 12 -5.40 -2.49 5.66
N LEU A 13 -5.64 -1.53 4.76
CA LEU A 13 -4.87 -1.40 3.53
C LEU A 13 -3.41 -1.07 3.82
N ILE A 14 -3.15 -0.18 4.78
CA ILE A 14 -1.78 0.16 5.20
C ILE A 14 -1.09 -1.09 5.76
N LYS A 15 -1.78 -1.83 6.59
CA LYS A 15 -1.24 -3.07 7.17
C LYS A 15 -0.91 -4.10 6.10
N LEU A 16 -1.78 -4.30 5.13
CA LEU A 16 -1.54 -5.23 4.02
C LEU A 16 -0.32 -4.81 3.20
N GLN A 17 -0.16 -3.52 2.95
CA GLN A 17 0.99 -2.99 2.23
C GLN A 17 2.28 -3.24 3.01
N GLU A 18 2.28 -2.98 4.30
CA GLU A 18 3.45 -3.24 5.15
C GLU A 18 3.82 -4.72 5.18
N GLU A 19 2.83 -5.60 5.27
CA GLU A 19 3.07 -7.05 5.22
C GLU A 19 3.68 -7.48 3.89
N ARG A 20 3.20 -6.90 2.78
CA ARG A 20 3.75 -7.21 1.46
C ARG A 20 5.20 -6.73 1.33
N LEU A 21 5.50 -5.54 1.82
CA LEU A 21 6.87 -5.03 1.84
C LEU A 21 7.78 -5.89 2.73
N GLN A 22 7.25 -6.41 3.83
CA GLN A 22 8.01 -7.31 4.69
C GLN A 22 8.35 -8.61 3.97
N GLU A 23 7.46 -9.15 3.15
CA GLU A 23 7.75 -10.31 2.31
C GLU A 23 8.94 -10.05 1.37
N TYR A 24 9.00 -8.86 0.78
CA TYR A 24 10.15 -8.46 -0.05
C TYR A 24 11.45 -8.42 0.75
N ARG A 25 11.40 -7.87 1.96
CA ARG A 25 12.58 -7.86 2.84
C ARG A 25 13.05 -9.27 3.16
N ASP A 26 12.12 -10.17 3.41
CA ASP A 26 12.42 -11.58 3.70
C ASP A 26 13.04 -12.28 2.49
N GLU A 27 12.72 -11.84 1.28
CA GLU A 27 13.31 -12.36 0.05
C GLU A 27 14.69 -11.77 -0.26
N GLY A 28 15.14 -10.78 0.51
CA GLY A 28 16.45 -10.18 0.36
C GLY A 28 16.47 -8.78 -0.23
N TYR A 29 15.31 -8.18 -0.47
CA TYR A 29 15.24 -6.79 -0.94
C TYR A 29 15.53 -5.83 0.21
N ASP A 30 16.41 -4.87 -0.04
CA ASP A 30 16.74 -3.83 0.93
C ASP A 30 15.84 -2.61 0.70
N ILE A 31 14.58 -2.75 1.10
CA ILE A 31 13.55 -1.73 0.90
C ILE A 31 13.96 -0.39 1.53
N ASP A 32 14.59 -0.45 2.70
CA ASP A 32 14.95 0.76 3.45
C ASP A 32 16.04 1.59 2.76
N SER A 33 16.86 0.95 1.91
CA SER A 33 17.91 1.62 1.13
C SER A 33 17.45 2.02 -0.27
N MET A 34 16.26 1.61 -0.70
CA MET A 34 15.75 1.97 -2.02
C MET A 34 15.32 3.43 -2.07
N ASP A 35 15.60 4.08 -3.20
CA ASP A 35 15.07 5.41 -3.45
C ASP A 35 13.62 5.32 -3.98
N ASP A 36 12.96 6.48 -4.12
CA ASP A 36 11.56 6.52 -4.53
C ASP A 36 11.34 5.89 -5.90
N GLU A 37 12.28 6.06 -6.82
CA GLU A 37 12.19 5.51 -8.17
C GLU A 37 12.27 3.98 -8.16
N GLU A 38 13.16 3.41 -7.37
CA GLU A 38 13.29 1.96 -7.21
C GLU A 38 12.04 1.36 -6.58
N ILE A 39 11.49 2.03 -5.57
CA ILE A 39 10.25 1.60 -4.91
C ILE A 39 9.09 1.64 -5.89
N MET A 40 8.98 2.68 -6.73
CA MET A 40 7.95 2.78 -7.75
C MET A 40 8.04 1.65 -8.76
N GLU A 41 9.24 1.29 -9.19
CA GLU A 41 9.44 0.17 -10.11
C GLU A 41 8.99 -1.16 -9.47
N LEU A 42 9.29 -1.35 -8.20
CA LEU A 42 8.88 -2.53 -7.46
C LEU A 42 7.34 -2.59 -7.36
N ASP A 43 6.71 -1.46 -7.02
CA ASP A 43 5.26 -1.35 -6.91
C ASP A 43 4.58 -1.62 -8.26
N ASP A 44 5.12 -1.08 -9.35
CA ASP A 44 4.57 -1.27 -10.69
C ASP A 44 4.60 -2.73 -11.14
N GLY A 45 5.57 -3.50 -10.64
CA GLY A 45 5.67 -4.93 -10.91
C GLY A 45 4.83 -5.81 -10.00
N ASP A 46 4.18 -5.24 -8.99
CA ASP A 46 3.43 -5.99 -7.98
C ASP A 46 1.94 -5.68 -8.07
N ASN A 47 1.17 -6.62 -8.59
CA ASN A 47 -0.29 -6.46 -8.76
C ASN A 47 -1.01 -6.28 -7.43
N LEU A 48 -0.52 -6.90 -6.35
CA LEU A 48 -1.13 -6.77 -5.04
C LEU A 48 -0.97 -5.35 -4.50
N ILE A 49 0.24 -4.79 -4.58
CA ILE A 49 0.50 -3.42 -4.14
C ILE A 49 -0.31 -2.43 -4.98
N GLN A 50 -0.36 -2.62 -6.30
CA GLN A 50 -1.17 -1.77 -7.17
C GLN A 50 -2.65 -1.83 -6.82
N GLY A 51 -3.16 -3.01 -6.49
CA GLY A 51 -4.53 -3.18 -6.03
C GLY A 51 -4.79 -2.44 -4.72
N ILE A 52 -3.89 -2.55 -3.77
CA ILE A 52 -3.97 -1.86 -2.49
C ILE A 52 -3.97 -0.35 -2.71
N ASP A 53 -3.07 0.17 -3.53
CA ASP A 53 -2.99 1.59 -3.84
C ASP A 53 -4.26 2.11 -4.51
N THR A 54 -4.81 1.33 -5.43
CA THR A 54 -6.05 1.69 -6.13
C THR A 54 -7.20 1.83 -5.15
N VAL A 55 -7.39 0.85 -4.27
CA VAL A 55 -8.45 0.87 -3.27
C VAL A 55 -8.21 2.00 -2.28
N PHE A 56 -6.98 2.22 -1.86
CA PHE A 56 -6.61 3.31 -0.96
C PHE A 56 -6.96 4.67 -1.57
N CYS A 57 -6.68 4.88 -2.84
CA CYS A 57 -7.04 6.12 -3.54
C CYS A 57 -8.55 6.33 -3.57
N VAL A 58 -9.34 5.27 -3.79
CA VAL A 58 -10.81 5.36 -3.76
C VAL A 58 -11.28 5.75 -2.36
N VAL A 59 -10.74 5.13 -1.32
CA VAL A 59 -11.09 5.44 0.08
C VAL A 59 -10.78 6.89 0.40
N GLN A 60 -9.60 7.38 0.01
CA GLN A 60 -9.22 8.77 0.24
C GLN A 60 -10.14 9.74 -0.50
N ARG A 61 -10.55 9.41 -1.71
CA ARG A 61 -11.47 10.23 -2.49
C ARG A 61 -12.83 10.34 -1.77
N ILE A 62 -13.34 9.23 -1.27
CA ILE A 62 -14.61 9.22 -0.52
C ILE A 62 -14.48 10.03 0.77
N ARG A 63 -13.36 9.88 1.49
CA ARG A 63 -13.12 10.61 2.74
C ARG A 63 -12.93 12.11 2.51
N GLY A 64 -12.30 12.47 1.41
CA GLY A 64 -11.99 13.86 1.08
C GLY A 64 -13.21 14.68 0.70
N ASN A 65 -14.30 14.03 0.39
CA ASN A 65 -15.55 14.66 0.03
C ASN A 65 -16.56 14.55 1.15
#